data_d6eee0f843bb065d7042ca1b9e5c0923
#
_entry.id   d6eee0f843bb065d7042ca1b9e5c0923
#
_cell.length_a   1.000
_cell.length_b   1.000
_cell.length_c   1.000
_cell.angle_alpha   90.00
_cell.angle_beta   90.00
_cell.angle_gamma   90.00
#
_symmetry.space_group_name_H-M   'P 1'
#
loop_
_entity.id
_entity.type
_entity.pdbx_description
1 polymer ?
#
loop_
_entity_poly.entity_id
_entity_poly.type
_entity_poly.pdbx_seq_one_letter_code
_entity_poly.pdbx_strand_id
1 'polypeptide(L)'
;MLRVCNEKDCHDIWVINREEMGYDVDFEIAQNHIINVLNDDSQRIFVYEVDGRVVGYIHAATYNLLYSDPMKTILGLAVLKKYRRNGIGGCLLLMVEDWASDSGAEAVQLSTGKDRDVAPIFYKAWGYDLRKEQYSFIKHFTDNYNA
;
A
#
# COMPACT_ATOMS: atom_id res chain seq x y z
N MET A 1 15.20 -6.40 5.92
CA MET A 1 15.44 -5.12 6.60
C MET A 1 14.40 -4.09 6.17
N LEU A 2 13.74 -3.53 7.13
CA LEU A 2 12.74 -2.47 6.90
C LEU A 2 13.43 -1.13 6.67
N ARG A 3 12.94 -0.36 5.72
CA ARG A 3 13.40 1.00 5.48
C ARG A 3 12.41 1.79 4.62
N VAL A 4 12.63 3.09 4.53
CA VAL A 4 11.89 3.94 3.61
C VAL A 4 12.32 3.62 2.18
N CYS A 5 11.37 3.65 1.26
CA CYS A 5 11.63 3.45 -0.17
C CYS A 5 12.48 4.58 -0.74
N ASN A 6 13.30 4.27 -1.73
CA ASN A 6 14.03 5.25 -2.52
C ASN A 6 13.88 4.93 -4.01
N GLU A 7 14.40 5.81 -4.86
CA GLU A 7 14.23 5.67 -6.32
C GLU A 7 14.80 4.37 -6.89
N LYS A 8 15.80 3.79 -6.24
CA LYS A 8 16.42 2.54 -6.70
C LYS A 8 15.49 1.34 -6.54
N ASP A 9 14.43 1.48 -5.77
CA ASP A 9 13.49 0.39 -5.50
C ASP A 9 12.38 0.27 -6.53
N CYS A 10 12.30 1.18 -7.49
CA CYS A 10 11.20 1.21 -8.47
C CYS A 10 11.05 -0.08 -9.24
N HIS A 11 12.15 -0.67 -9.69
CA HIS A 11 12.10 -1.91 -10.47
C HIS A 11 11.53 -3.06 -9.64
N ASP A 12 12.01 -3.23 -8.42
CA ASP A 12 11.54 -4.32 -7.56
C ASP A 12 10.06 -4.17 -7.21
N ILE A 13 9.61 -2.96 -6.94
CA ILE A 13 8.19 -2.69 -6.68
C ILE A 13 7.34 -3.01 -7.92
N TRP A 14 7.81 -2.61 -9.09
CA TRP A 14 7.15 -2.92 -10.36
C TRP A 14 7.01 -4.44 -10.56
N VAL A 15 8.07 -5.20 -10.27
CA VAL A 15 8.05 -6.67 -10.36
C VAL A 15 7.02 -7.24 -9.38
N ILE A 16 7.01 -6.77 -8.13
CA ILE A 16 6.06 -7.23 -7.11
C ILE A 16 4.63 -7.00 -7.58
N ASN A 17 4.32 -5.82 -8.10
CA ASN A 17 2.98 -5.49 -8.56
C ASN A 17 2.55 -6.37 -9.72
N ARG A 18 3.46 -6.67 -10.64
CA ARG A 18 3.16 -7.53 -11.78
C ARG A 18 2.93 -8.97 -11.34
N GLU A 19 3.78 -9.51 -10.49
CA GLU A 19 3.72 -10.91 -10.07
C GLU A 19 2.59 -11.18 -9.07
N GLU A 20 2.37 -10.27 -8.11
CA GLU A 20 1.46 -10.51 -6.99
C GLU A 20 0.09 -9.86 -7.17
N MET A 21 0.01 -8.78 -7.91
CA MET A 21 -1.23 -8.02 -8.09
C MET A 21 -1.78 -8.12 -9.52
N GLY A 22 -1.00 -8.68 -10.44
CA GLY A 22 -1.40 -8.82 -11.84
C GLY A 22 -1.47 -7.52 -12.62
N TYR A 23 -0.81 -6.45 -12.16
CA TYR A 23 -0.79 -5.18 -12.86
C TYR A 23 0.19 -5.21 -14.01
N ASP A 24 -0.32 -4.94 -15.21
CA ASP A 24 0.47 -4.91 -16.44
C ASP A 24 0.66 -3.45 -16.87
N VAL A 25 1.59 -2.79 -16.23
CA VAL A 25 1.91 -1.38 -16.48
C VAL A 25 3.36 -1.29 -16.97
N ASP A 26 3.62 -0.45 -17.96
CA ASP A 26 4.99 -0.22 -18.42
C ASP A 26 5.86 0.29 -17.29
N PHE A 27 7.11 -0.19 -17.23
CA PHE A 27 8.02 0.18 -16.16
C PHE A 27 8.22 1.70 -16.05
N GLU A 28 8.37 2.40 -17.16
CA GLU A 28 8.57 3.86 -17.11
C GLU A 28 7.39 4.59 -16.48
N ILE A 29 6.18 4.14 -16.76
CA ILE A 29 4.96 4.72 -16.18
C ILE A 29 4.94 4.44 -14.67
N ALA A 30 5.21 3.20 -14.28
CA ALA A 30 5.28 2.82 -12.88
C ALA A 30 6.36 3.60 -12.12
N GLN A 31 7.53 3.75 -12.72
CA GLN A 31 8.64 4.51 -12.14
C GLN A 31 8.24 5.96 -11.88
N ASN A 32 7.61 6.61 -12.85
CA ASN A 32 7.17 7.99 -12.70
C ASN A 32 6.15 8.13 -11.56
N HIS A 33 5.21 7.19 -11.44
CA HIS A 33 4.24 7.19 -10.36
C HIS A 33 4.90 7.03 -8.99
N ILE A 34 5.85 6.10 -8.88
CA ILE A 34 6.56 5.87 -7.62
C ILE A 34 7.36 7.11 -7.22
N ILE A 35 8.09 7.72 -8.16
CA ILE A 35 8.87 8.92 -7.89
C ILE A 35 7.95 10.07 -7.45
N ASN A 36 6.80 10.23 -8.08
CA ASN A 36 5.82 11.25 -7.67
C ASN A 36 5.36 11.04 -6.23
N VAL A 37 5.11 9.79 -5.85
CA VAL A 37 4.73 9.46 -4.47
C VAL A 37 5.87 9.75 -3.50
N LEU A 38 7.10 9.42 -3.87
CA LEU A 38 8.28 9.68 -3.04
C LEU A 38 8.49 11.18 -2.78
N ASN A 39 8.05 12.03 -3.69
CA ASN A 39 8.16 13.49 -3.57
C ASN A 39 6.95 14.13 -2.89
N ASP A 40 5.97 13.35 -2.47
CA ASP A 40 4.75 13.83 -1.83
C ASP A 40 4.82 13.57 -0.31
N ASP A 41 4.94 14.63 0.47
CA ASP A 41 5.07 14.54 1.93
C ASP A 41 3.87 13.91 2.62
N SER A 42 2.71 13.88 1.96
CA SER A 42 1.50 13.26 2.51
C SER A 42 1.45 11.76 2.33
N GLN A 43 2.43 11.18 1.66
CA GLN A 43 2.49 9.76 1.35
C GLN A 43 3.81 9.15 1.80
N ARG A 44 3.80 7.84 2.04
CA ARG A 44 5.02 7.08 2.38
C ARG A 44 4.97 5.72 1.71
N ILE A 45 6.13 5.25 1.29
CA ILE A 45 6.34 3.88 0.87
C ILE A 45 7.45 3.31 1.74
N PHE A 46 7.15 2.22 2.44
CA PHE A 46 8.16 1.47 3.19
C PHE A 46 8.40 0.15 2.48
N VAL A 47 9.63 -0.32 2.52
CA VAL A 47 10.04 -1.55 1.85
C VAL A 47 10.71 -2.51 2.82
N TYR A 48 10.65 -3.78 2.49
CA TYR A 48 11.39 -4.83 3.20
C TYR A 48 12.40 -5.44 2.22
N GLU A 49 13.66 -5.37 2.58
CA GLU A 49 14.77 -5.82 1.76
C GLU A 49 15.40 -7.08 2.32
N VAL A 50 15.65 -8.06 1.46
CA VAL A 50 16.36 -9.29 1.78
C VAL A 50 17.45 -9.48 0.73
N ASP A 51 18.70 -9.58 1.19
CA ASP A 51 19.86 -9.80 0.33
C ASP A 51 19.93 -8.82 -0.86
N GLY A 52 19.68 -7.54 -0.58
CA GLY A 52 19.77 -6.48 -1.58
C GLY A 52 18.58 -6.38 -2.51
N ARG A 53 17.53 -7.16 -2.29
CA ARG A 53 16.31 -7.13 -3.10
C ARG A 53 15.11 -6.75 -2.25
N VAL A 54 14.28 -5.85 -2.75
CA VAL A 54 13.00 -5.53 -2.11
C VAL A 54 12.01 -6.66 -2.40
N VAL A 55 11.52 -7.29 -1.35
CA VAL A 55 10.61 -8.44 -1.44
C VAL A 55 9.18 -8.11 -0.99
N GLY A 56 8.99 -6.94 -0.43
CA GLY A 56 7.67 -6.46 -0.03
C GLY A 56 7.66 -4.96 0.15
N TYR A 57 6.48 -4.35 0.03
CA TYR A 57 6.31 -2.92 0.26
C TYR A 57 4.93 -2.63 0.81
N ILE A 58 4.81 -1.46 1.43
CA ILE A 58 3.54 -0.88 1.83
C ILE A 58 3.51 0.58 1.41
N HIS A 59 2.39 1.01 0.83
CA HIS A 59 2.14 2.38 0.41
C HIS A 59 0.98 2.92 1.23
N ALA A 60 1.18 4.06 1.87
CA ALA A 60 0.16 4.70 2.70
C ALA A 60 0.15 6.20 2.48
N ALA A 61 -0.99 6.81 2.77
CA ALA A 61 -1.19 8.24 2.59
C ALA A 61 -1.93 8.84 3.78
N THR A 62 -1.74 10.14 3.95
CA THR A 62 -2.53 10.94 4.88
C THR A 62 -3.99 10.94 4.40
N TYR A 63 -4.92 10.73 5.33
CA TYR A 63 -6.33 10.60 5.02
C TYR A 63 -7.13 11.51 5.94
N ASN A 64 -7.40 12.71 5.46
CA ASN A 64 -8.10 13.74 6.23
C ASN A 64 -9.54 13.86 5.75
N LEU A 65 -10.48 13.53 6.63
CA LEU A 65 -11.90 13.73 6.40
C LEU A 65 -12.35 14.96 7.19
N LEU A 66 -13.36 15.63 6.69
CA LEU A 66 -13.85 16.86 7.33
C LEU A 66 -14.58 16.58 8.65
N TYR A 67 -14.94 15.34 8.92
CA TYR A 67 -15.78 14.95 10.05
C TYR A 67 -15.11 13.95 10.99
N SER A 68 -13.82 13.77 10.90
CA SER A 68 -13.09 12.89 11.82
C SER A 68 -11.71 13.46 12.08
N ASP A 69 -11.03 12.92 13.10
CA ASP A 69 -9.64 13.24 13.35
C ASP A 69 -8.76 12.66 12.23
N PRO A 70 -7.54 13.19 12.07
CA PRO A 70 -6.64 12.72 11.02
C PRO A 70 -6.35 11.22 11.11
N MET A 71 -6.25 10.58 9.95
CA MET A 71 -5.91 9.17 9.84
C MET A 71 -4.84 8.96 8.77
N LYS A 72 -4.29 7.76 8.71
CA LYS A 72 -3.53 7.28 7.56
C LYS A 72 -4.33 6.18 6.87
N THR A 73 -4.21 6.09 5.56
CA THR A 73 -4.85 5.02 4.78
C THR A 73 -3.79 4.20 4.07
N ILE A 74 -3.94 2.88 4.10
CA ILE A 74 -3.08 1.98 3.35
C ILE A 74 -3.66 1.85 1.95
N LEU A 75 -2.84 2.17 0.95
CA LEU A 75 -3.21 2.12 -0.46
C LEU A 75 -2.74 0.84 -1.14
N GLY A 76 -1.69 0.22 -0.61
CA GLY A 76 -1.20 -1.03 -1.14
C GLY A 76 -0.27 -1.73 -0.17
N LEU A 77 -0.34 -3.04 -0.15
CA LEU A 77 0.57 -3.89 0.64
C LEU A 77 0.76 -5.17 -0.16
N ALA A 78 2.00 -5.48 -0.49
CA ALA A 78 2.31 -6.68 -1.24
C ALA A 78 3.65 -7.27 -0.79
N VAL A 79 3.70 -8.59 -0.70
CA VAL A 79 4.91 -9.35 -0.38
C VAL A 79 5.00 -10.47 -1.39
N LEU A 80 6.19 -10.68 -1.97
CA LEU A 80 6.42 -11.79 -2.89
C LEU A 80 6.03 -13.11 -2.23
N LYS A 81 5.31 -13.95 -2.95
CA LYS A 81 4.76 -15.20 -2.44
C LYS A 81 5.80 -16.06 -1.72
N LYS A 82 7.01 -16.11 -2.26
CA LYS A 82 8.13 -16.87 -1.70
C LYS A 82 8.50 -16.41 -0.28
N TYR A 83 8.25 -15.17 0.05
CA TYR A 83 8.64 -14.57 1.33
C TYR A 83 7.48 -14.41 2.30
N ARG A 84 6.28 -14.87 1.95
CA ARG A 84 5.12 -14.78 2.82
C ARG A 84 5.27 -15.71 4.03
N ARG A 85 4.47 -15.46 5.07
CA ARG A 85 4.45 -16.22 6.33
C ARG A 85 5.73 -16.07 7.15
N ASN A 86 6.50 -15.01 6.89
CA ASN A 86 7.69 -14.66 7.65
C ASN A 86 7.51 -13.37 8.45
N GLY A 87 6.27 -12.89 8.57
CA GLY A 87 5.98 -11.68 9.33
C GLY A 87 6.31 -10.37 8.61
N ILE A 88 6.71 -10.42 7.34
CA ILE A 88 7.11 -9.22 6.59
C ILE A 88 5.94 -8.24 6.44
N GLY A 89 4.76 -8.75 6.08
CA GLY A 89 3.57 -7.90 5.96
C GLY A 89 3.24 -7.18 7.25
N GLY A 90 3.33 -7.88 8.37
CA GLY A 90 3.10 -7.29 9.69
C GLY A 90 4.14 -6.24 10.05
N CYS A 91 5.41 -6.49 9.71
CA CYS A 91 6.48 -5.51 9.93
C CYS A 91 6.23 -4.22 9.13
N LEU A 92 5.81 -4.36 7.88
CA LEU A 92 5.48 -3.21 7.03
C LEU A 92 4.28 -2.46 7.59
N LEU A 93 3.28 -3.18 8.09
CA LEU A 93 2.10 -2.57 8.71
C LEU A 93 2.48 -1.74 9.93
N LEU A 94 3.37 -2.25 10.77
CA LEU A 94 3.86 -1.53 11.95
C LEU A 94 4.59 -0.22 11.57
N MET A 95 5.29 -0.19 10.45
CA MET A 95 5.94 1.04 9.99
C MET A 95 4.92 2.14 9.69
N VAL A 96 3.81 1.78 9.08
CA VAL A 96 2.72 2.74 8.82
C VAL A 96 2.08 3.19 10.13
N GLU A 97 1.87 2.27 11.06
CA GLU A 97 1.29 2.60 12.38
C GLU A 97 2.20 3.55 13.17
N ASP A 98 3.52 3.34 13.12
CA ASP A 98 4.48 4.24 13.75
C ASP A 98 4.43 5.63 13.11
N TRP A 99 4.40 5.69 11.79
CA TRP A 99 4.26 6.97 11.08
C TRP A 99 2.96 7.67 11.46
N ALA A 100 1.86 6.93 11.53
CA ALA A 100 0.57 7.47 11.93
C ALA A 100 0.62 8.05 13.34
N SER A 101 1.16 7.30 14.29
CA SER A 101 1.30 7.73 15.67
C SER A 101 2.17 8.98 15.79
N ASP A 102 3.31 8.99 15.13
CA ASP A 102 4.24 10.13 15.14
C ASP A 102 3.63 11.38 14.50
N SER A 103 2.72 11.20 13.56
CA SER A 103 2.03 12.31 12.87
C SER A 103 0.79 12.81 13.63
N GLY A 104 0.46 12.20 14.77
CA GLY A 104 -0.74 12.56 15.54
C GLY A 104 -2.03 12.03 14.94
N ALA A 105 -1.96 11.01 14.10
CA ALA A 105 -3.17 10.38 13.54
C ALA A 105 -3.83 9.49 14.59
N GLU A 106 -5.17 9.45 14.58
CA GLU A 106 -5.92 8.62 15.54
C GLU A 106 -6.03 7.16 15.09
N ALA A 107 -5.87 6.88 13.80
CA ALA A 107 -6.14 5.56 13.26
C ALA A 107 -5.44 5.33 11.93
N VAL A 108 -5.29 4.06 11.59
CA VAL A 108 -4.92 3.61 10.25
C VAL A 108 -6.13 2.84 9.70
N GLN A 109 -6.54 3.16 8.50
CA GLN A 109 -7.65 2.50 7.85
C GLN A 109 -7.24 1.96 6.49
N LEU A 110 -8.03 1.06 5.96
CA LEU A 110 -7.84 0.55 4.59
C LEU A 110 -9.16 -0.04 4.10
N SER A 111 -9.22 -0.24 2.78
CA SER A 111 -10.29 -1.00 2.15
C SER A 111 -9.67 -2.12 1.33
N THR A 112 -10.30 -3.29 1.34
CA THR A 112 -9.88 -4.42 0.53
C THR A 112 -11.09 -5.03 -0.15
N GLY A 113 -10.88 -5.68 -1.29
CA GLY A 113 -11.96 -6.30 -2.04
C GLY A 113 -12.58 -7.46 -1.28
N LYS A 114 -13.89 -7.62 -1.42
CA LYS A 114 -14.66 -8.69 -0.76
C LYS A 114 -14.21 -10.09 -1.16
N ASP A 115 -13.71 -10.23 -2.38
CA ASP A 115 -13.27 -11.50 -2.95
C ASP A 115 -11.84 -11.88 -2.54
N ARG A 116 -11.19 -11.07 -1.72
CA ARG A 116 -9.85 -11.36 -1.22
C ARG A 116 -9.92 -11.96 0.17
N ASP A 117 -10.10 -13.27 0.23
CA ASP A 117 -10.33 -13.99 1.49
C ASP A 117 -9.18 -13.89 2.50
N VAL A 118 -7.94 -13.81 2.01
CA VAL A 118 -6.75 -13.81 2.87
C VAL A 118 -6.54 -12.47 3.55
N ALA A 119 -6.81 -11.37 2.86
CA ALA A 119 -6.55 -10.03 3.38
C ALA A 119 -7.35 -9.72 4.66
N PRO A 120 -8.67 -9.98 4.73
CA PRO A 120 -9.41 -9.75 5.96
C PRO A 120 -8.87 -10.54 7.14
N ILE A 121 -8.46 -11.79 6.92
CA ILE A 121 -7.89 -12.63 7.97
C ILE A 121 -6.59 -12.01 8.49
N PHE A 122 -5.71 -11.59 7.58
CA PHE A 122 -4.45 -10.95 7.92
C PHE A 122 -4.67 -9.69 8.76
N TYR A 123 -5.54 -8.77 8.31
CA TYR A 123 -5.74 -7.50 9.01
C TYR A 123 -6.39 -7.71 10.37
N LYS A 124 -7.34 -8.63 10.50
CA LYS A 124 -7.93 -8.96 11.79
C LYS A 124 -6.89 -9.49 12.76
N ALA A 125 -5.97 -10.34 12.28
CA ALA A 125 -4.91 -10.89 13.12
C ALA A 125 -3.97 -9.79 13.66
N TRP A 126 -3.84 -8.68 12.94
CA TRP A 126 -3.01 -7.54 13.35
C TRP A 126 -3.81 -6.45 14.07
N GLY A 127 -5.04 -6.75 14.50
CA GLY A 127 -5.82 -5.86 15.36
C GLY A 127 -6.74 -4.89 14.62
N TYR A 128 -6.94 -5.07 13.33
CA TYR A 128 -7.84 -4.24 12.54
C TYR A 128 -9.27 -4.77 12.63
N ASP A 129 -10.21 -3.87 12.88
CA ASP A 129 -11.63 -4.22 12.98
C ASP A 129 -12.32 -4.03 11.64
N LEU A 130 -13.13 -5.01 11.23
CA LEU A 130 -14.00 -4.87 10.09
C LEU A 130 -15.10 -3.85 10.44
N ARG A 131 -15.05 -2.69 9.79
CA ARG A 131 -15.93 -1.57 10.12
C ARG A 131 -17.22 -1.56 9.31
N LYS A 132 -17.10 -1.77 8.00
CA LYS A 132 -18.26 -1.74 7.10
C LYS A 132 -17.91 -2.35 5.74
N GLU A 133 -18.94 -2.70 4.99
CA GLU A 133 -18.82 -3.04 3.58
C GLU A 133 -19.16 -1.81 2.76
N GLN A 134 -18.49 -1.64 1.61
CA GLN A 134 -18.65 -0.46 0.77
C GLN A 134 -18.76 -0.85 -0.69
N TYR A 135 -19.45 -0.01 -1.45
CA TYR A 135 -19.42 -0.04 -2.91
C TYR A 135 -18.33 0.90 -3.39
N SER A 136 -17.56 0.46 -4.38
CA SER A 136 -16.56 1.29 -5.04
C SER A 136 -17.06 1.68 -6.42
N PHE A 137 -17.00 2.98 -6.74
CA PHE A 137 -17.45 3.50 -8.03
C PHE A 137 -16.29 4.16 -8.74
N ILE A 138 -16.25 4.02 -10.06
CA ILE A 138 -15.23 4.67 -10.89
C ILE A 138 -15.87 5.21 -12.16
N LYS A 139 -15.37 6.33 -12.64
CA LYS A 139 -15.75 6.91 -13.92
C LYS A 139 -14.49 7.33 -14.67
N HIS A 140 -14.26 6.71 -15.81
CA HIS A 140 -13.10 7.03 -16.63
C HIS A 140 -13.41 8.20 -17.56
N PHE A 141 -12.43 9.09 -17.75
CA PHE A 141 -12.55 10.26 -18.63
C PHE A 141 -11.73 10.08 -19.90
N THR A 142 -11.66 8.84 -20.39
CA THR A 142 -10.92 8.48 -21.59
C THR A 142 -11.84 8.47 -22.81
N ASP A 143 -11.29 8.20 -24.00
CA ASP A 143 -12.02 8.14 -25.26
C ASP A 143 -13.19 7.14 -25.24
N ASN A 144 -13.09 6.07 -24.48
CA ASN A 144 -14.15 5.10 -24.32
C ASN A 144 -15.42 5.70 -23.73
N TYR A 145 -15.27 6.82 -23.08
CA TYR A 145 -16.32 7.53 -22.43
C TYR A 145 -17.28 8.19 -23.42
N ASN A 146 -16.82 8.47 -24.60
CA ASN A 146 -17.58 9.16 -25.64
C ASN A 146 -18.29 8.19 -26.60
N ALA A 147 -18.15 6.93 -26.40
CA ALA A 147 -18.73 5.91 -27.27
C ALA A 147 -20.25 5.77 -27.13
#